data_1ab0e8b69370590b459e30fce239e97f
#
_entry.id   1ab0e8b69370590b459e30fce239e97f
#
_cell.length_a   1.000
_cell.length_b   1.000
_cell.length_c   1.000
_cell.angle_alpha   90.00
_cell.angle_beta   90.00
_cell.angle_gamma   90.00
#
_symmetry.space_group_name_H-M   'P 1'
#
loop_
_entity.id
_entity.type
_entity.pdbx_description
1 polymer ?
#
loop_
_entity_poly.entity_id
_entity_poly.type
_entity_poly.pdbx_seq_one_letter_code
_entity_poly.pdbx_strand_id
1 'polypeptide(L)'
;MIRSETEYQKAIGRVKNEKELIEKAKKNLKNKGLKSKEIERALNPLLSFTAQLEEEIETYEKIKRGDFETIENFDGLGRSLIALRINKNMSQKDLADKLKIAESQISRYEKNEYRGISMERVNEILNALHAKAVTKFEILVA
;
A
#
# COMPACT_ATOMS: atom_id res chain seq x y z
N MET A 1 2.95 1.48 -2.31
CA MET A 1 1.98 1.35 -1.18
C MET A 1 1.49 2.72 -0.73
N ILE A 2 0.20 2.91 -0.70
CA ILE A 2 -0.42 4.15 -0.20
C ILE A 2 -0.40 4.11 1.33
N ARG A 3 0.13 5.16 1.97
CA ARG A 3 0.38 5.21 3.41
C ARG A 3 -0.38 6.29 4.17
N SER A 4 -1.09 7.16 3.44
CA SER A 4 -1.86 8.24 4.05
C SER A 4 -3.13 8.54 3.26
N GLU A 5 -4.08 9.21 3.91
CA GLU A 5 -5.31 9.67 3.27
C GLU A 5 -5.01 10.64 2.11
N THR A 6 -4.01 11.50 2.27
CA THR A 6 -3.60 12.43 1.22
C THR A 6 -3.09 11.69 -0.02
N GLU A 7 -2.25 10.67 0.17
CA GLU A 7 -1.78 9.81 -0.94
C GLU A 7 -2.93 9.06 -1.58
N TYR A 8 -3.87 8.57 -0.78
CA TYR A 8 -5.07 7.87 -1.26
C TYR A 8 -5.91 8.77 -2.16
N GLN A 9 -6.22 9.99 -1.73
CA GLN A 9 -7.01 10.93 -2.52
C GLN A 9 -6.30 11.32 -3.82
N LYS A 10 -4.98 11.50 -3.77
CA LYS A 10 -4.18 11.74 -4.98
C LYS A 10 -4.24 10.57 -5.95
N ALA A 11 -4.16 9.35 -5.44
CA ALA A 11 -4.25 8.13 -6.26
C ALA A 11 -5.62 7.99 -6.93
N ILE A 12 -6.71 8.24 -6.21
CA ILE A 12 -8.07 8.25 -6.75
C ILE A 12 -8.20 9.25 -7.90
N GLY A 13 -7.74 10.49 -7.68
CA GLY A 13 -7.78 11.54 -8.72
C GLY A 13 -6.95 11.17 -9.94
N ARG A 14 -5.77 10.58 -9.72
CA ARG A 14 -4.88 10.15 -10.80
C ARG A 14 -5.48 9.04 -11.65
N VAL A 15 -6.08 8.03 -11.03
CA VAL A 15 -6.78 6.95 -11.76
C VAL A 15 -7.88 7.51 -12.64
N LYS A 16 -8.68 8.43 -12.11
CA LYS A 16 -9.74 9.08 -12.86
C LYS A 16 -9.21 9.80 -14.10
N ASN A 17 -8.16 10.61 -13.92
CA ASN A 17 -7.54 11.34 -15.01
C ASN A 17 -6.92 10.41 -16.07
N GLU A 18 -6.21 9.37 -15.63
CA GLU A 18 -5.61 8.38 -16.52
C GLU A 18 -6.66 7.65 -17.35
N LYS A 19 -7.78 7.25 -16.74
CA LYS A 19 -8.88 6.62 -17.47
C LYS A 19 -9.49 7.52 -18.53
N GLU A 20 -9.65 8.81 -18.23
CA GLU A 20 -10.15 9.79 -19.21
C GLU A 20 -9.17 9.95 -20.39
N LEU A 21 -7.86 10.03 -20.11
CA LEU A 21 -6.82 10.10 -21.13
C LEU A 21 -6.79 8.84 -22.00
N ILE A 22 -6.93 7.67 -21.39
CA ILE A 22 -6.98 6.40 -22.12
C ILE A 22 -8.18 6.36 -23.08
N GLU A 23 -9.35 6.78 -22.62
CA GLU A 23 -10.55 6.82 -23.49
C GLU A 23 -10.37 7.78 -24.66
N LYS A 24 -9.79 8.96 -24.44
CA LYS A 24 -9.48 9.91 -25.52
C LYS A 24 -8.46 9.34 -26.49
N ALA A 25 -7.42 8.69 -25.98
CA ALA A 25 -6.39 8.06 -26.81
C ALA A 25 -6.96 6.92 -27.65
N LYS A 26 -7.85 6.09 -27.10
CA LYS A 26 -8.55 5.04 -27.84
C LYS A 26 -9.34 5.59 -29.01
N LYS A 27 -10.13 6.64 -28.78
CA LYS A 27 -10.92 7.30 -29.82
C LYS A 27 -10.02 7.88 -30.93
N ASN A 28 -8.94 8.56 -30.55
CA ASN A 28 -7.99 9.14 -31.50
C ASN A 28 -7.34 8.08 -32.38
N LEU A 29 -6.85 6.99 -31.78
CA LEU A 29 -6.22 5.89 -32.50
C LEU A 29 -7.22 5.17 -33.41
N LYS A 30 -8.45 4.98 -32.98
CA LYS A 30 -9.53 4.40 -33.78
C LYS A 30 -9.83 5.28 -35.00
N ASN A 31 -9.88 6.58 -34.81
CA ASN A 31 -10.10 7.55 -35.90
C ASN A 31 -8.95 7.55 -36.90
N LYS A 32 -7.74 7.20 -36.50
CA LYS A 32 -6.57 7.03 -37.36
C LYS A 32 -6.55 5.70 -38.12
N GLY A 33 -7.56 4.85 -37.91
CA GLY A 33 -7.71 3.58 -38.61
C GLY A 33 -6.96 2.39 -37.98
N LEU A 34 -6.46 2.53 -36.74
CA LEU A 34 -5.81 1.41 -36.04
C LEU A 34 -6.83 0.35 -35.62
N LYS A 35 -6.41 -0.91 -35.73
CA LYS A 35 -7.21 -2.06 -35.29
C LYS A 35 -7.17 -2.21 -33.77
N SER A 36 -8.16 -2.91 -33.20
CA SER A 36 -8.29 -3.15 -31.75
C SER A 36 -6.99 -3.63 -31.10
N LYS A 37 -6.31 -4.61 -31.70
CA LYS A 37 -5.05 -5.16 -31.16
C LYS A 37 -3.91 -4.16 -31.18
N GLU A 38 -3.85 -3.31 -32.20
CA GLU A 38 -2.84 -2.28 -32.31
C GLU A 38 -3.05 -1.18 -31.26
N ILE A 39 -4.29 -0.81 -31.01
CA ILE A 39 -4.68 0.16 -29.97
C ILE A 39 -4.31 -0.41 -28.58
N GLU A 40 -4.64 -1.66 -28.31
CA GLU A 40 -4.31 -2.34 -27.06
C GLU A 40 -2.80 -2.34 -26.80
N ARG A 41 -1.99 -2.68 -27.81
CA ARG A 41 -0.53 -2.65 -27.71
C ARG A 41 0.00 -1.25 -27.42
N ALA A 42 -0.53 -0.24 -28.09
CA ALA A 42 -0.10 1.14 -27.92
C ALA A 42 -0.40 1.67 -26.51
N LEU A 43 -1.52 1.26 -25.94
CA LEU A 43 -1.99 1.73 -24.62
C LEU A 43 -1.59 0.82 -23.46
N ASN A 44 -0.99 -0.35 -23.73
CA ASN A 44 -0.65 -1.35 -22.71
C ASN A 44 0.14 -0.80 -21.53
N PRO A 45 1.19 0.03 -21.72
CA PRO A 45 1.91 0.63 -20.60
C PRO A 45 1.02 1.49 -19.70
N LEU A 46 0.12 2.27 -20.27
CA LEU A 46 -0.83 3.12 -19.53
C LEU A 46 -1.85 2.28 -18.77
N LEU A 47 -2.37 1.24 -19.44
CA LEU A 47 -3.34 0.32 -18.82
C LEU A 47 -2.71 -0.43 -17.63
N SER A 48 -1.48 -0.90 -17.79
CA SER A 48 -0.75 -1.60 -16.73
C SER A 48 -0.47 -0.69 -15.54
N PHE A 49 -0.06 0.54 -15.80
CA PHE A 49 0.19 1.53 -14.76
C PHE A 49 -1.10 1.86 -13.97
N THR A 50 -2.20 2.06 -14.68
CA THR A 50 -3.51 2.34 -14.05
C THR A 50 -3.98 1.15 -13.22
N ALA A 51 -3.83 -0.08 -13.73
CA ALA A 51 -4.19 -1.30 -13.01
C ALA A 51 -3.38 -1.46 -11.71
N GLN A 52 -2.07 -1.18 -11.75
CA GLN A 52 -1.22 -1.22 -10.57
C GLN A 52 -1.67 -0.19 -9.52
N LEU A 53 -2.01 1.00 -9.95
CA LEU A 53 -2.49 2.05 -9.05
C LEU A 53 -3.84 1.68 -8.43
N GLU A 54 -4.73 1.05 -9.18
CA GLU A 54 -6.00 0.52 -8.67
C GLU A 54 -5.80 -0.57 -7.61
N GLU A 55 -4.81 -1.45 -7.80
CA GLU A 55 -4.44 -2.46 -6.79
C GLU A 55 -3.95 -1.83 -5.49
N GLU A 56 -3.16 -0.78 -5.58
CA GLU A 56 -2.70 -0.04 -4.39
C GLU A 56 -3.86 0.63 -3.65
N ILE A 57 -4.80 1.19 -4.40
CA ILE A 57 -6.03 1.79 -3.84
C ILE A 57 -6.85 0.71 -3.12
N GLU A 58 -7.07 -0.42 -3.75
CA GLU A 58 -7.82 -1.53 -3.15
C GLU A 58 -7.15 -2.04 -1.87
N THR A 59 -5.83 -2.18 -1.89
CA THR A 59 -5.06 -2.58 -0.70
C THR A 59 -5.26 -1.60 0.45
N TYR A 60 -5.18 -0.30 0.19
CA TYR A 60 -5.42 0.72 1.21
C TYR A 60 -6.85 0.63 1.78
N GLU A 61 -7.84 0.44 0.93
CA GLU A 61 -9.24 0.29 1.35
C GLU A 61 -9.45 -0.96 2.21
N LYS A 62 -8.82 -2.08 1.87
CA LYS A 62 -8.84 -3.31 2.68
C LYS A 62 -8.26 -3.06 4.09
N ILE A 63 -7.13 -2.39 4.16
CA ILE A 63 -6.49 -2.02 5.42
C ILE A 63 -7.45 -1.16 6.26
N LYS A 64 -8.08 -0.18 5.65
CA LYS A 64 -9.02 0.71 6.35
C LYS A 64 -10.22 -0.05 6.92
N ARG A 65 -10.65 -1.11 6.27
CA ARG A 65 -11.73 -1.99 6.76
C ARG A 65 -11.28 -2.98 7.83
N GLY A 66 -9.97 -3.08 8.10
CA GLY A 66 -9.42 -4.07 9.04
C GLY A 66 -9.19 -5.44 8.41
N ASP A 67 -9.18 -5.52 7.10
CA ASP A 67 -8.86 -6.74 6.36
C ASP A 67 -7.35 -6.83 6.17
N PHE A 68 -6.68 -7.43 7.16
CA PHE A 68 -5.22 -7.56 7.18
C PHE A 68 -4.76 -8.87 6.55
N GLU A 69 -3.62 -8.78 5.88
CA GLU A 69 -2.95 -9.95 5.32
C GLU A 69 -2.40 -10.85 6.44
N THR A 70 -2.55 -12.18 6.27
CA THR A 70 -1.88 -13.15 7.12
C THR A 70 -0.45 -13.32 6.61
N ILE A 71 0.53 -13.26 7.52
CA ILE A 71 1.94 -13.42 7.18
C ILE A 71 2.48 -14.75 7.70
N GLU A 72 3.48 -15.29 7.00
CA GLU A 72 4.17 -16.51 7.38
C GLU A 72 5.64 -16.19 7.72
N ASN A 73 6.18 -16.83 8.76
CA ASN A 73 7.58 -16.68 9.18
C ASN A 73 8.02 -15.23 9.40
N PHE A 74 7.10 -14.37 9.80
CA PHE A 74 7.32 -12.92 9.98
C PHE A 74 7.66 -12.15 8.70
N ASP A 75 7.64 -12.80 7.53
CA ASP A 75 7.77 -12.12 6.26
C ASP A 75 6.59 -11.16 6.05
N GLY A 76 6.89 -9.91 5.82
CA GLY A 76 5.86 -8.88 5.70
C GLY A 76 5.42 -8.24 7.01
N LEU A 77 6.09 -8.54 8.14
CA LEU A 77 5.76 -7.92 9.43
C LEU A 77 5.78 -6.40 9.37
N GLY A 78 6.76 -5.82 8.67
CA GLY A 78 6.85 -4.37 8.50
C GLY A 78 5.65 -3.78 7.78
N ARG A 79 5.18 -4.43 6.73
CA ARG A 79 3.94 -4.00 6.03
C ARG A 79 2.73 -4.11 6.95
N SER A 80 2.68 -5.13 7.80
CA SER A 80 1.60 -5.29 8.78
C SER A 80 1.60 -4.15 9.81
N LEU A 81 2.76 -3.72 10.28
CA LEU A 81 2.87 -2.58 11.20
C LEU A 81 2.39 -1.28 10.54
N ILE A 82 2.75 -1.06 9.29
CA ILE A 82 2.27 0.09 8.50
C ILE A 82 0.74 0.02 8.35
N ALA A 83 0.22 -1.16 8.00
CA ALA A 83 -1.21 -1.38 7.84
C ALA A 83 -1.98 -1.10 9.14
N LEU A 84 -1.47 -1.52 10.27
CA LEU A 84 -2.07 -1.24 11.59
C LEU A 84 -2.11 0.27 11.86
N ARG A 85 -1.03 1.00 11.58
CA ARG A 85 -1.01 2.46 11.75
C ARG A 85 -2.08 3.13 10.89
N ILE A 86 -2.18 2.74 9.62
CA ILE A 86 -3.19 3.27 8.68
C ILE A 86 -4.61 2.98 9.20
N ASN A 87 -4.85 1.75 9.62
CA ASN A 87 -6.17 1.35 10.16
C ASN A 87 -6.57 2.16 11.38
N LYS A 88 -5.60 2.51 12.23
CA LYS A 88 -5.84 3.33 13.42
C LYS A 88 -5.97 4.83 13.13
N ASN A 89 -5.92 5.24 11.88
CA ASN A 89 -5.94 6.65 11.47
C ASN A 89 -4.82 7.48 12.10
N MET A 90 -3.71 6.85 12.41
CA MET A 90 -2.53 7.52 12.94
C MET A 90 -1.61 7.97 11.82
N SER A 91 -1.14 9.22 11.92
CA SER A 91 -0.04 9.70 11.07
C SER A 91 1.30 9.10 11.56
N GLN A 92 2.32 9.20 10.73
CA GLN A 92 3.68 8.86 11.16
C GLN A 92 4.11 9.69 12.37
N LYS A 93 3.70 10.95 12.41
CA LYS A 93 3.96 11.84 13.55
C LYS A 93 3.27 11.35 14.82
N ASP A 94 2.00 10.96 14.73
CA ASP A 94 1.25 10.45 15.87
C ASP A 94 1.94 9.23 16.49
N LEU A 95 2.40 8.30 15.67
CA LEU A 95 3.12 7.13 16.12
C LEU A 95 4.47 7.51 16.73
N ALA A 96 5.21 8.42 16.08
CA ALA A 96 6.49 8.91 16.58
C ALA A 96 6.34 9.56 17.97
N ASP A 97 5.31 10.39 18.16
CA ASP A 97 5.03 11.04 19.44
C ASP A 97 4.74 10.01 20.53
N LYS A 98 3.99 8.96 20.24
CA LYS A 98 3.72 7.86 21.19
C LYS A 98 4.97 7.10 21.57
N LEU A 99 5.87 6.91 20.63
CA LEU A 99 7.15 6.21 20.85
C LEU A 99 8.25 7.15 21.40
N LYS A 100 7.99 8.44 21.49
CA LYS A 100 8.95 9.48 21.89
C LYS A 100 10.21 9.49 21.03
N ILE A 101 10.02 9.37 19.72
CA ILE A 101 11.08 9.43 18.71
C ILE A 101 10.69 10.45 17.63
N ALA A 102 11.64 10.79 16.76
CA ALA A 102 11.39 11.73 15.66
C ALA A 102 10.51 11.11 14.59
N GLU A 103 9.63 11.92 13.99
CA GLU A 103 8.81 11.50 12.85
C GLU A 103 9.67 10.98 11.69
N SER A 104 10.81 11.60 11.44
CA SER A 104 11.75 11.17 10.41
C SER A 104 12.24 9.74 10.61
N GLN A 105 12.29 9.27 11.85
CA GLN A 105 12.68 7.90 12.17
C GLN A 105 11.58 6.90 11.78
N ILE A 106 10.32 7.22 12.04
CA ILE A 106 9.18 6.41 11.58
C ILE A 106 9.15 6.38 10.06
N SER A 107 9.33 7.53 9.40
CA SER A 107 9.38 7.62 7.94
C SER A 107 10.45 6.68 7.35
N ARG A 108 11.65 6.67 7.94
CA ARG A 108 12.73 5.76 7.52
C ARG A 108 12.40 4.29 7.78
N TYR A 109 11.81 3.97 8.92
CA TYR A 109 11.36 2.61 9.23
C TYR A 109 10.36 2.13 8.18
N GLU A 110 9.35 2.90 7.89
CA GLU A 110 8.31 2.52 6.92
C GLU A 110 8.85 2.41 5.49
N LYS A 111 9.72 3.32 5.08
CA LYS A 111 10.36 3.28 3.77
C LYS A 111 11.17 1.99 3.58
N ASN A 112 11.78 1.50 4.63
CA ASN A 112 12.56 0.25 4.66
C ASN A 112 11.73 -0.97 5.10
N GLU A 113 10.42 -0.83 5.22
CA GLU A 113 9.53 -1.87 5.70
C GLU A 113 9.97 -2.48 7.04
N TYR A 114 10.49 -1.64 7.94
CA TYR A 114 10.98 -2.03 9.27
C TYR A 114 12.07 -3.12 9.24
N ARG A 115 12.81 -3.27 8.17
CA ARG A 115 13.90 -4.25 8.09
C ARG A 115 14.95 -3.96 9.15
N GLY A 116 15.42 -5.03 9.80
CA GLY A 116 16.45 -4.94 10.84
C GLY A 116 15.96 -4.35 12.17
N ILE A 117 14.67 -4.14 12.33
CA ILE A 117 14.10 -3.68 13.60
C ILE A 117 14.19 -4.79 14.67
N SER A 118 14.44 -4.41 15.92
CA SER A 118 14.43 -5.35 17.03
C SER A 118 13.01 -5.79 17.38
N MET A 119 12.87 -7.01 17.90
CA MET A 119 11.58 -7.48 18.41
C MET A 119 11.06 -6.63 19.57
N GLU A 120 11.94 -6.07 20.37
CA GLU A 120 11.57 -5.13 21.43
C GLU A 120 10.87 -3.89 20.84
N ARG A 121 11.45 -3.33 19.78
CA ARG A 121 10.85 -2.17 19.11
C ARG A 121 9.53 -2.53 18.44
N VAL A 122 9.42 -3.72 17.85
CA VAL A 122 8.14 -4.22 17.30
C VAL A 122 7.06 -4.24 18.38
N ASN A 123 7.38 -4.77 19.56
CA ASN A 123 6.44 -4.81 20.66
C ASN A 123 6.02 -3.41 21.14
N GLU A 124 6.96 -2.47 21.18
CA GLU A 124 6.67 -1.07 21.51
C GLU A 124 5.70 -0.45 20.50
N ILE A 125 5.92 -0.71 19.21
CA ILE A 125 5.05 -0.21 18.13
C ILE A 125 3.66 -0.83 18.26
N LEU A 126 3.55 -2.14 18.45
CA LEU A 126 2.28 -2.81 18.64
C LEU A 126 1.51 -2.22 19.83
N ASN A 127 2.19 -1.98 20.93
CA ASN A 127 1.59 -1.36 22.12
C ASN A 127 1.10 0.07 21.81
N ALA A 128 1.91 0.86 21.10
CA ALA A 128 1.56 2.21 20.71
C ALA A 128 0.34 2.23 19.76
N LEU A 129 0.21 1.22 18.91
CA LEU A 129 -0.92 1.04 17.99
C LEU A 129 -2.13 0.37 18.65
N HIS A 130 -2.02 0.03 19.92
CA HIS A 130 -3.05 -0.72 20.65
C HIS A 130 -3.47 -1.98 19.89
N ALA A 131 -2.48 -2.74 19.43
CA ALA A 131 -2.64 -3.95 18.66
C ALA A 131 -1.79 -5.07 19.22
N LYS A 132 -2.10 -6.31 18.86
CA LYS A 132 -1.27 -7.47 19.20
C LYS A 132 -1.09 -8.36 17.98
N ALA A 133 0.08 -8.97 17.88
CA ALA A 133 0.32 -10.06 16.95
C ALA A 133 0.13 -11.39 17.72
N VAL A 134 -0.57 -12.32 17.10
CA VAL A 134 -0.74 -13.67 17.64
C VAL A 134 -0.04 -14.64 16.68
N THR A 135 0.93 -15.39 17.20
CA THR A 135 1.73 -16.31 16.39
C THR A 135 1.46 -17.74 16.82
N LYS A 136 1.13 -18.57 15.86
CA LYS A 136 1.00 -20.02 16.04
C LYS A 136 2.09 -20.70 15.23
N PHE A 137 2.83 -21.60 15.91
CA PHE A 137 3.83 -22.41 15.24
C PHE A 137 3.20 -23.71 14.70
N GLU A 138 3.58 -24.07 13.50
CA GLU A 138 3.17 -25.30 12.86
C GLU A 138 4.40 -26.10 12.45
N ILE A 139 4.38 -27.42 12.71
CA ILE A 139 5.46 -28.30 12.30
C ILE A 139 5.15 -28.76 10.87
N LEU A 140 6.10 -28.54 9.97
CA LEU A 140 5.98 -29.03 8.60
C LEU A 140 6.27 -30.51 8.54
N VAL A 141 5.43 -31.24 7.81
CA VAL A 141 5.62 -32.66 7.56
C VAL A 141 6.58 -32.80 6.37
N ALA A 142 7.64 -33.57 6.55
CA ALA A 142 8.66 -33.81 5.53
C ALA A 142 8.11 -34.60 4.32
#